data_4baac268ebb59fbd76f38b32b2968c3d
#
_entry.id   4baac268ebb59fbd76f38b32b2968c3d
#
_cell.length_a   1.000
_cell.length_b   1.000
_cell.length_c   1.000
_cell.angle_alpha   90.00
_cell.angle_beta   90.00
_cell.angle_gamma   90.00
#
_symmetry.space_group_name_H-M   'P 1'
#
loop_
_entity.id
_entity.type
_entity.pdbx_description
1 polymer ?
#
loop_
_entity_poly.entity_id
_entity_poly.type
_entity_poly.pdbx_seq_one_letter_code
_entity_poly.pdbx_strand_id
1 'polypeptide(L)'
;MLLLIDNYDSFTYNLYQYLSELGVEVEVFRNDKISVEDCLAMQPDKIVISPGPCTPHEAGISVPLVRSAGNIPLLGVCLGHQAIGSAFGAEVVQAGEIMHGKTSPINHDNKGVFAGLAQDFDAIRYHSLVLEKTSIPDEISVTATTPSGLIMGIRHKNLPIEGVQFHPESIMTENGHQLLKNFLNFGVD
;
A
#
# COMPACT_ATOMS: atom_id res chain seq x y z
N MET A 1 -9.54 -11.53 10.99
CA MET A 1 -9.56 -11.74 9.52
C MET A 1 -9.06 -10.48 8.84
N LEU A 2 -8.17 -10.63 7.85
CA LEU A 2 -7.67 -9.54 7.00
C LEU A 2 -8.37 -9.60 5.64
N LEU A 3 -8.88 -8.47 5.19
CA LEU A 3 -9.51 -8.33 3.88
C LEU A 3 -8.46 -7.85 2.86
N LEU A 4 -8.25 -8.61 1.79
CA LEU A 4 -7.36 -8.27 0.68
C LEU A 4 -8.20 -7.94 -0.56
N ILE A 5 -8.11 -6.71 -1.03
CA ILE A 5 -8.76 -6.27 -2.27
C ILE A 5 -7.82 -6.52 -3.45
N ASP A 6 -8.25 -7.36 -4.37
CA ASP A 6 -7.51 -7.71 -5.59
C ASP A 6 -7.87 -6.75 -6.72
N ASN A 7 -6.90 -5.96 -7.14
CA ASN A 7 -7.01 -5.04 -8.28
C ASN A 7 -6.66 -5.73 -9.62
N TYR A 8 -6.96 -7.02 -9.76
CA TYR A 8 -6.67 -7.80 -10.97
C TYR A 8 -5.18 -7.86 -11.29
N ASP A 9 -4.38 -8.17 -10.26
CA ASP A 9 -2.93 -8.23 -10.36
C ASP A 9 -2.41 -9.62 -9.98
N SER A 10 -1.43 -10.13 -10.72
CA SER A 10 -0.74 -11.39 -10.42
C SER A 10 0.02 -11.36 -9.08
N PHE A 11 0.47 -10.20 -8.62
CA PHE A 11 1.15 -10.05 -7.33
C PHE A 11 0.21 -10.14 -6.11
N THR A 12 -1.10 -10.06 -6.30
CA THR A 12 -2.07 -10.26 -5.22
C THR A 12 -1.91 -11.63 -4.56
N TYR A 13 -1.62 -12.67 -5.34
CA TYR A 13 -1.39 -14.01 -4.81
C TYR A 13 -0.15 -14.07 -3.90
N ASN A 14 0.91 -13.35 -4.24
CA ASN A 14 2.11 -13.27 -3.40
C ASN A 14 1.82 -12.55 -2.08
N LEU A 15 1.02 -11.47 -2.11
CA LEU A 15 0.55 -10.80 -0.88
C LEU A 15 -0.26 -11.76 -0.01
N TYR A 16 -1.20 -12.47 -0.61
CA TYR A 16 -1.99 -13.49 0.08
C TYR A 16 -1.09 -14.52 0.77
N GLN A 17 -0.11 -15.04 0.03
CA GLN A 17 0.82 -16.05 0.54
C GLN A 17 1.65 -15.51 1.71
N TYR A 18 2.27 -14.34 1.57
CA TYR A 18 3.10 -13.73 2.62
C TYR A 18 2.29 -13.44 3.89
N LEU A 19 1.09 -12.89 3.74
CA LEU A 19 0.20 -12.62 4.88
C LEU A 19 -0.23 -13.92 5.57
N SER A 20 -0.56 -14.96 4.79
CA SER A 20 -0.92 -16.28 5.32
C SER A 20 0.24 -16.94 6.06
N GLU A 21 1.46 -16.84 5.54
CA GLU A 21 2.69 -17.33 6.20
C GLU A 21 2.94 -16.63 7.55
N LEU A 22 2.50 -15.38 7.68
CA LEU A 22 2.55 -14.62 8.94
C LEU A 22 1.42 -14.98 9.92
N GLY A 23 0.58 -15.97 9.57
CA GLY A 23 -0.43 -16.55 10.45
C GLY A 23 -1.77 -15.81 10.46
N VAL A 24 -2.04 -14.98 9.44
CA VAL A 24 -3.30 -14.24 9.35
C VAL A 24 -4.27 -14.96 8.43
N GLU A 25 -5.54 -15.05 8.86
CA GLU A 25 -6.64 -15.46 7.99
C GLU A 25 -6.94 -14.34 6.98
N VAL A 26 -6.80 -14.64 5.69
CA VAL A 26 -6.95 -13.68 4.60
C VAL A 26 -8.14 -14.04 3.72
N GLU A 27 -9.06 -13.10 3.55
CA GLU A 27 -10.16 -13.18 2.59
C GLU A 27 -9.88 -12.26 1.40
N VAL A 28 -10.00 -12.78 0.18
CA VAL A 28 -9.67 -12.04 -1.05
C VAL A 28 -10.93 -11.78 -1.86
N PHE A 29 -11.14 -10.52 -2.22
CA PHE A 29 -12.21 -10.11 -3.14
C PHE A 29 -11.65 -9.20 -4.23
N ARG A 30 -12.10 -9.43 -5.46
CA ARG A 30 -11.81 -8.52 -6.57
C ARG A 30 -12.53 -7.19 -6.38
N ASN A 31 -11.89 -6.11 -6.80
CA ASN A 31 -12.32 -4.74 -6.57
C ASN A 31 -13.71 -4.37 -7.14
N ASP A 32 -14.25 -5.19 -8.03
CA ASP A 32 -15.57 -5.03 -8.68
C ASP A 32 -16.57 -6.13 -8.27
N LYS A 33 -16.22 -7.02 -7.34
CA LYS A 33 -17.06 -8.16 -6.91
C LYS A 33 -17.59 -8.05 -5.48
N ILE A 34 -17.31 -6.95 -4.83
CA ILE A 34 -17.78 -6.66 -3.48
C ILE A 34 -18.04 -5.16 -3.37
N SER A 35 -19.02 -4.76 -2.57
CA SER A 35 -19.26 -3.34 -2.28
C SER A 35 -18.45 -2.87 -1.07
N VAL A 36 -18.33 -1.54 -0.91
CA VAL A 36 -17.72 -0.96 0.29
C VAL A 36 -18.50 -1.35 1.54
N GLU A 37 -19.83 -1.31 1.46
CA GLU A 37 -20.73 -1.67 2.54
C GLU A 37 -20.54 -3.11 2.99
N ASP A 38 -20.42 -4.04 2.04
CA ASP A 38 -20.19 -5.46 2.33
C ASP A 38 -18.81 -5.68 2.97
N CYS A 39 -17.77 -4.99 2.46
CA CYS A 39 -16.44 -5.02 3.08
C CYS A 39 -16.48 -4.62 4.55
N LEU A 40 -17.15 -3.52 4.86
CA LEU A 40 -17.23 -3.01 6.24
C LEU A 40 -18.13 -3.89 7.10
N ALA A 41 -19.21 -4.46 6.53
CA ALA A 41 -20.11 -5.38 7.24
C ALA A 41 -19.41 -6.67 7.69
N MET A 42 -18.35 -7.09 6.99
CA MET A 42 -17.51 -8.22 7.42
C MET A 42 -16.69 -7.93 8.67
N GLN A 43 -16.61 -6.67 9.10
CA GLN A 43 -15.82 -6.21 10.26
C GLN A 43 -14.37 -6.73 10.22
N PRO A 44 -13.61 -6.48 9.15
CA PRO A 44 -12.24 -6.94 9.07
C PRO A 44 -11.36 -6.27 10.13
N ASP A 45 -10.42 -7.01 10.67
CA ASP A 45 -9.42 -6.45 11.58
C ASP A 45 -8.43 -5.54 10.85
N LYS A 46 -8.18 -5.82 9.58
CA LYS A 46 -7.27 -5.07 8.72
C LYS A 46 -7.69 -5.16 7.25
N ILE A 47 -7.27 -4.18 6.46
CA ILE A 47 -7.50 -4.14 5.01
C ILE A 47 -6.16 -3.97 4.29
N VAL A 48 -5.95 -4.73 3.23
CA VAL A 48 -4.85 -4.53 2.27
C VAL A 48 -5.44 -4.30 0.88
N ILE A 49 -4.95 -3.27 0.20
CA ILE A 49 -5.31 -2.99 -1.20
C ILE A 49 -4.12 -3.33 -2.08
N SER A 50 -4.30 -4.27 -3.00
CA SER A 50 -3.23 -4.84 -3.81
C SER A 50 -2.70 -3.89 -4.88
N PRO A 51 -1.54 -4.22 -5.48
CA PRO A 51 -1.15 -3.68 -6.78
C PRO A 51 -2.23 -3.89 -7.83
N GLY A 52 -2.10 -3.20 -8.94
CA GLY A 52 -3.00 -3.35 -10.08
C GLY A 52 -2.57 -2.49 -11.26
N PRO A 53 -3.21 -2.70 -12.42
CA PRO A 53 -2.95 -1.93 -13.62
C PRO A 53 -3.65 -0.55 -13.58
N CYS A 54 -3.30 0.31 -14.52
CA CYS A 54 -3.92 1.60 -14.79
C CYS A 54 -3.78 2.59 -13.62
N THR A 55 -4.83 3.32 -13.31
CA THR A 55 -4.85 4.35 -12.27
C THR A 55 -5.85 4.00 -11.16
N PRO A 56 -5.82 4.68 -10.01
CA PRO A 56 -6.82 4.47 -8.96
C PRO A 56 -8.26 4.67 -9.39
N HIS A 57 -8.51 5.46 -10.44
CA HIS A 57 -9.88 5.68 -10.98
C HIS A 57 -10.48 4.41 -11.57
N GLU A 58 -9.65 3.49 -12.09
CA GLU A 58 -10.08 2.21 -12.64
C GLU A 58 -9.99 1.05 -11.63
N ALA A 59 -9.70 1.35 -10.37
CA ALA A 59 -9.49 0.34 -9.31
C ALA A 59 -10.77 0.01 -8.52
N GLY A 60 -11.94 0.08 -9.12
CA GLY A 60 -13.21 -0.29 -8.52
C GLY A 60 -13.45 0.42 -7.18
N ILE A 61 -13.66 -0.37 -6.11
CA ILE A 61 -13.95 0.16 -4.77
C ILE A 61 -12.73 0.69 -4.02
N SER A 62 -11.51 0.59 -4.55
CA SER A 62 -10.27 0.86 -3.79
C SER A 62 -10.27 2.26 -3.17
N VAL A 63 -10.53 3.31 -3.96
CA VAL A 63 -10.57 4.69 -3.44
C VAL A 63 -11.74 4.92 -2.47
N PRO A 64 -13.00 4.55 -2.79
CA PRO A 64 -14.10 4.67 -1.84
C PRO A 64 -13.89 3.89 -0.53
N LEU A 65 -13.28 2.71 -0.60
CA LEU A 65 -12.97 1.90 0.57
C LEU A 65 -11.98 2.60 1.51
N VAL A 66 -10.93 3.20 0.97
CA VAL A 66 -9.98 4.01 1.77
C VAL A 66 -10.71 5.13 2.52
N ARG A 67 -11.60 5.86 1.84
CA ARG A 67 -12.39 6.95 2.45
C ARG A 67 -13.30 6.48 3.57
N SER A 68 -13.76 5.24 3.51
CA SER A 68 -14.74 4.66 4.43
C SER A 68 -14.13 3.77 5.52
N ALA A 69 -12.83 3.47 5.44
CA ALA A 69 -12.16 2.53 6.35
C ALA A 69 -12.11 3.02 7.81
N GLY A 70 -12.14 4.34 8.05
CA GLY A 70 -12.11 4.90 9.40
C GLY A 70 -10.88 4.46 10.17
N ASN A 71 -11.09 3.83 11.33
CA ASN A 71 -10.02 3.34 12.20
C ASN A 71 -9.56 1.90 11.90
N ILE A 72 -10.04 1.30 10.82
CA ILE A 72 -9.54 -0.03 10.41
C ILE A 72 -8.14 0.14 9.82
N PRO A 73 -7.10 -0.52 10.36
CA PRO A 73 -5.77 -0.45 9.78
C PRO A 73 -5.77 -0.87 8.31
N LEU A 74 -5.19 -0.01 7.45
CA LEU A 74 -5.20 -0.20 6.01
C LEU A 74 -3.82 0.02 5.42
N LEU A 75 -3.36 -0.94 4.61
CA LEU A 75 -2.13 -0.85 3.83
C LEU A 75 -2.46 -0.87 2.33
N GLY A 76 -1.97 0.12 1.60
CA GLY A 76 -2.02 0.14 0.14
C GLY A 76 -0.66 -0.20 -0.47
N VAL A 77 -0.65 -1.11 -1.45
CA VAL A 77 0.57 -1.52 -2.16
C VAL A 77 0.47 -1.11 -3.62
N CYS A 78 1.46 -0.37 -4.11
CA CYS A 78 1.56 0.13 -5.49
C CYS A 78 0.31 0.90 -5.91
N LEU A 79 -0.61 0.33 -6.70
CA LEU A 79 -1.90 0.95 -7.02
C LEU A 79 -2.70 1.29 -5.76
N GLY A 80 -2.67 0.43 -4.76
CA GLY A 80 -3.32 0.68 -3.46
C GLY A 80 -2.76 1.90 -2.72
N HIS A 81 -1.46 2.13 -2.79
CA HIS A 81 -0.80 3.33 -2.28
C HIS A 81 -1.29 4.59 -3.04
N GLN A 82 -1.38 4.51 -4.37
CA GLN A 82 -1.92 5.60 -5.18
C GLN A 82 -3.41 5.85 -4.88
N ALA A 83 -4.17 4.80 -4.60
CA ALA A 83 -5.57 4.92 -4.18
C ALA A 83 -5.71 5.65 -2.85
N ILE A 84 -4.80 5.43 -1.90
CA ILE A 84 -4.74 6.20 -0.65
C ILE A 84 -4.49 7.68 -0.95
N GLY A 85 -3.47 7.99 -1.75
CA GLY A 85 -3.19 9.37 -2.15
C GLY A 85 -4.41 10.04 -2.78
N SER A 86 -5.04 9.39 -3.76
CA SER A 86 -6.23 9.89 -4.46
C SER A 86 -7.42 10.08 -3.52
N ALA A 87 -7.60 9.19 -2.54
CA ALA A 87 -8.69 9.28 -1.58
C ALA A 87 -8.65 10.58 -0.75
N PHE A 88 -7.44 11.08 -0.48
CA PHE A 88 -7.21 12.30 0.29
C PHE A 88 -6.85 13.51 -0.56
N GLY A 89 -6.92 13.41 -1.89
CA GLY A 89 -6.79 14.54 -2.81
C GLY A 89 -5.42 14.72 -3.45
N ALA A 90 -4.48 13.80 -3.26
CA ALA A 90 -3.22 13.80 -3.99
C ALA A 90 -3.41 13.42 -5.46
N GLU A 91 -2.56 13.96 -6.32
CA GLU A 91 -2.56 13.66 -7.76
C GLU A 91 -1.60 12.52 -8.09
N VAL A 92 -2.01 11.68 -9.05
CA VAL A 92 -1.19 10.61 -9.62
C VAL A 92 -0.67 11.08 -10.96
N VAL A 93 0.65 11.09 -11.13
CA VAL A 93 1.33 11.64 -12.32
C VAL A 93 2.39 10.67 -12.85
N GLN A 94 2.88 10.93 -14.05
CA GLN A 94 4.01 10.17 -14.61
C GLN A 94 5.28 10.42 -13.78
N ALA A 95 6.00 9.34 -13.48
CA ALA A 95 7.23 9.41 -12.67
C ALA A 95 8.42 10.07 -13.39
N GLY A 96 8.32 10.26 -14.70
CA GLY A 96 9.44 10.69 -15.54
C GLY A 96 10.45 9.57 -15.86
N GLU A 97 10.28 8.42 -15.25
CA GLU A 97 11.03 7.18 -15.52
C GLU A 97 10.09 5.98 -15.49
N ILE A 98 10.39 4.98 -16.32
CA ILE A 98 9.63 3.73 -16.33
C ILE A 98 10.43 2.70 -15.51
N MET A 99 9.84 2.23 -14.41
CA MET A 99 10.42 1.19 -13.57
C MET A 99 9.66 -0.12 -13.78
N HIS A 100 10.34 -1.07 -14.38
CA HIS A 100 9.78 -2.39 -14.64
C HIS A 100 10.76 -3.48 -14.19
N GLY A 101 10.56 -3.95 -12.97
CA GLY A 101 11.41 -4.99 -12.39
C GLY A 101 12.81 -4.52 -11.99
N LYS A 102 12.98 -3.24 -11.67
CA LYS A 102 14.22 -2.67 -11.17
C LYS A 102 14.12 -2.37 -9.69
N THR A 103 15.20 -2.58 -8.95
CA THR A 103 15.29 -2.20 -7.54
C THR A 103 15.77 -0.77 -7.38
N SER A 104 15.34 -0.16 -6.27
CA SER A 104 15.81 1.15 -5.84
C SER A 104 16.01 1.14 -4.33
N PRO A 105 17.02 1.84 -3.81
CA PRO A 105 17.15 2.01 -2.37
C PRO A 105 16.03 2.90 -1.84
N ILE A 106 15.47 2.51 -0.70
CA ILE A 106 14.34 3.19 -0.05
C ILE A 106 14.84 3.88 1.21
N ASN A 107 14.83 5.21 1.19
CA ASN A 107 15.07 6.03 2.37
C ASN A 107 13.74 6.27 3.08
N HIS A 108 13.65 6.03 4.39
CA HIS A 108 12.40 6.07 5.14
C HIS A 108 12.55 6.66 6.54
N ASP A 109 11.41 6.95 7.17
CA ASP A 109 11.34 7.60 8.49
C ASP A 109 11.52 6.66 9.68
N ASN A 110 11.72 5.37 9.45
CA ASN A 110 11.87 4.32 10.49
C ASN A 110 10.66 4.21 11.44
N LYS A 111 9.46 4.53 10.97
CA LYS A 111 8.21 4.46 11.74
C LYS A 111 7.16 3.64 11.02
N GLY A 112 6.10 3.25 11.74
CA GLY A 112 4.99 2.49 11.18
C GLY A 112 5.47 1.20 10.52
N VAL A 113 5.10 0.99 9.25
CA VAL A 113 5.54 -0.20 8.50
C VAL A 113 7.06 -0.25 8.28
N PHE A 114 7.75 0.87 8.40
CA PHE A 114 9.22 0.95 8.25
C PHE A 114 9.99 0.79 9.57
N ALA A 115 9.32 0.60 10.69
CA ALA A 115 9.96 0.52 12.00
C ALA A 115 10.96 -0.63 12.05
N GLY A 116 12.22 -0.33 12.42
CA GLY A 116 13.30 -1.30 12.56
C GLY A 116 13.89 -1.82 11.26
N LEU A 117 13.45 -1.30 10.09
CA LEU A 117 14.06 -1.67 8.82
C LEU A 117 15.37 -0.90 8.58
N ALA A 118 16.31 -1.53 7.88
CA ALA A 118 17.53 -0.86 7.46
C ALA A 118 17.20 0.32 6.53
N GLN A 119 17.97 1.41 6.65
CA GLN A 119 17.90 2.48 5.65
C GLN A 119 18.47 2.01 4.31
N ASP A 120 17.95 2.58 3.25
CA ASP A 120 18.39 2.29 1.88
C ASP A 120 18.29 0.81 1.50
N PHE A 121 17.33 0.08 2.07
CA PHE A 121 17.06 -1.29 1.64
C PHE A 121 16.56 -1.29 0.18
N ASP A 122 16.95 -2.30 -0.57
CA ASP A 122 16.53 -2.44 -1.96
C ASP A 122 15.10 -2.98 -2.07
N ALA A 123 14.26 -2.25 -2.81
CA ALA A 123 12.88 -2.66 -3.10
C ALA A 123 12.61 -2.63 -4.60
N ILE A 124 11.88 -3.64 -5.07
CA ILE A 124 11.54 -3.74 -6.48
C ILE A 124 10.37 -2.84 -6.84
N ARG A 125 10.44 -2.24 -8.01
CA ARG A 125 9.46 -1.29 -8.55
C ARG A 125 8.94 -1.76 -9.89
N TYR A 126 7.60 -1.69 -10.04
CA TYR A 126 6.87 -1.98 -11.29
C TYR A 126 5.83 -0.88 -11.54
N HIS A 127 6.26 0.38 -11.70
CA HIS A 127 5.34 1.48 -11.88
C HIS A 127 5.89 2.56 -12.81
N SER A 128 5.01 3.21 -13.55
CA SER A 128 5.29 4.42 -14.33
C SER A 128 4.63 5.66 -13.72
N LEU A 129 3.73 5.48 -12.76
CA LEU A 129 2.99 6.52 -12.07
C LEU A 129 3.46 6.62 -10.61
N VAL A 130 3.40 7.85 -10.09
CA VAL A 130 3.71 8.17 -8.68
C VAL A 130 2.73 9.23 -8.17
N LEU A 131 2.69 9.43 -6.87
CA LEU A 131 2.01 10.57 -6.28
C LEU A 131 2.84 11.85 -6.50
N GLU A 132 2.18 12.92 -6.96
CA GLU A 132 2.80 14.22 -7.15
C GLU A 132 3.11 14.86 -5.80
N LYS A 133 4.39 15.15 -5.57
CA LYS A 133 4.87 15.66 -4.28
C LYS A 133 4.20 16.96 -3.84
N THR A 134 3.94 17.87 -4.78
CA THR A 134 3.30 19.16 -4.48
C THR A 134 1.80 19.06 -4.21
N SER A 135 1.19 17.91 -4.51
CA SER A 135 -0.24 17.66 -4.30
C SER A 135 -0.56 16.95 -2.98
N ILE A 136 0.45 16.54 -2.22
CA ILE A 136 0.24 15.81 -0.96
C ILE A 136 -0.47 16.72 0.04
N PRO A 137 -1.66 16.34 0.54
CA PRO A 137 -2.41 17.16 1.50
C PRO A 137 -1.78 17.11 2.89
N ASP A 138 -2.18 18.07 3.73
CA ASP A 138 -1.61 18.26 5.08
C ASP A 138 -1.82 17.04 6.00
N GLU A 139 -2.90 16.27 5.82
CA GLU A 139 -3.17 15.08 6.61
C GLU A 139 -2.31 13.86 6.24
N ILE A 140 -1.56 13.93 5.14
CA ILE A 140 -0.68 12.85 4.69
C ILE A 140 0.79 13.24 4.88
N SER A 141 1.55 12.36 5.49
CA SER A 141 3.01 12.45 5.58
C SER A 141 3.67 11.57 4.52
N VAL A 142 4.70 12.10 3.85
CA VAL A 142 5.60 11.29 3.03
C VAL A 142 6.57 10.58 3.97
N THR A 143 6.60 9.26 3.92
CA THR A 143 7.37 8.42 4.86
C THR A 143 8.59 7.77 4.24
N ALA A 144 8.63 7.68 2.92
CA ALA A 144 9.75 7.10 2.19
C ALA A 144 9.91 7.72 0.79
N THR A 145 11.15 7.79 0.33
CA THR A 145 11.50 8.30 -1.00
C THR A 145 12.65 7.50 -1.62
N THR A 146 12.76 7.57 -2.95
CA THR A 146 13.99 7.18 -3.67
C THR A 146 15.06 8.26 -3.52
N PRO A 147 16.33 7.98 -3.89
CA PRO A 147 17.37 9.02 -3.96
C PRO A 147 17.01 10.19 -4.89
N SER A 148 16.24 9.94 -5.95
CA SER A 148 15.76 10.98 -6.87
C SER A 148 14.57 11.79 -6.30
N GLY A 149 14.03 11.43 -5.14
CA GLY A 149 12.95 12.14 -4.45
C GLY A 149 11.55 11.69 -4.82
N LEU A 150 11.38 10.59 -5.56
CA LEU A 150 10.05 10.03 -5.82
C LEU A 150 9.45 9.45 -4.53
N ILE A 151 8.16 9.69 -4.32
CA ILE A 151 7.44 9.19 -3.14
C ILE A 151 7.31 7.68 -3.21
N MET A 152 7.80 6.99 -2.18
CA MET A 152 7.76 5.54 -2.04
C MET A 152 6.94 5.07 -0.83
N GLY A 153 6.56 5.98 0.04
CA GLY A 153 5.72 5.69 1.21
C GLY A 153 4.95 6.91 1.67
N ILE A 154 3.74 6.67 2.15
CA ILE A 154 2.87 7.67 2.76
C ILE A 154 2.20 7.10 4.01
N ARG A 155 1.79 8.00 4.91
CA ARG A 155 1.03 7.67 6.13
C ARG A 155 0.05 8.77 6.43
N HIS A 156 -1.18 8.41 6.79
CA HIS A 156 -2.14 9.36 7.33
C HIS A 156 -1.76 9.73 8.77
N LYS A 157 -1.83 11.02 9.13
CA LYS A 157 -1.38 11.51 10.44
C LYS A 157 -2.25 11.05 11.60
N ASN A 158 -3.54 10.81 11.36
CA ASN A 158 -4.52 10.52 12.41
C ASN A 158 -5.24 9.17 12.25
N LEU A 159 -5.19 8.56 11.07
CA LEU A 159 -5.82 7.27 10.79
C LEU A 159 -4.73 6.20 10.60
N PRO A 160 -5.00 4.94 10.92
CA PRO A 160 -4.03 3.85 10.76
C PRO A 160 -3.91 3.39 9.29
N ILE A 161 -3.61 4.35 8.41
CA ILE A 161 -3.54 4.13 6.96
C ILE A 161 -2.13 4.43 6.49
N GLU A 162 -1.49 3.45 5.86
CA GLU A 162 -0.17 3.59 5.22
C GLU A 162 -0.18 3.03 3.80
N GLY A 163 0.73 3.55 2.97
CA GLY A 163 0.91 3.06 1.61
C GLY A 163 2.39 2.98 1.24
N VAL A 164 2.73 1.98 0.42
CA VAL A 164 4.06 1.82 -0.16
C VAL A 164 3.93 1.67 -1.67
N GLN A 165 4.78 2.39 -2.43
CA GLN A 165 4.75 2.37 -3.90
C GLN A 165 5.44 1.13 -4.48
N PHE A 166 6.37 0.54 -3.76
CA PHE A 166 7.08 -0.68 -4.14
C PHE A 166 6.32 -1.94 -3.72
N HIS A 167 6.87 -3.11 -4.04
CA HIS A 167 6.25 -4.42 -3.83
C HIS A 167 6.91 -5.18 -2.67
N PRO A 168 6.38 -5.12 -1.43
CA PRO A 168 6.94 -5.86 -0.29
C PRO A 168 6.76 -7.37 -0.41
N GLU A 169 5.82 -7.83 -1.24
CA GLU A 169 5.51 -9.24 -1.49
C GLU A 169 6.48 -9.91 -2.47
N SER A 170 7.35 -9.14 -3.09
CA SER A 170 8.34 -9.68 -4.01
C SER A 170 9.57 -10.19 -3.27
N ILE A 171 10.10 -11.33 -3.70
CA ILE A 171 11.39 -11.87 -3.23
C ILE A 171 12.55 -10.91 -3.51
N MET A 172 12.39 -10.01 -4.48
CA MET A 172 13.39 -8.99 -4.86
C MET A 172 13.36 -7.75 -3.95
N THR A 173 12.42 -7.67 -3.02
CA THR A 173 12.37 -6.61 -2.01
C THR A 173 12.93 -7.12 -0.70
N GLU A 174 14.00 -6.46 -0.23
CA GLU A 174 14.56 -6.72 1.09
C GLU A 174 13.55 -6.32 2.17
N ASN A 175 13.53 -7.07 3.27
CA ASN A 175 12.68 -6.78 4.44
C ASN A 175 11.17 -6.75 4.18
N GLY A 176 10.68 -7.30 3.07
CA GLY A 176 9.26 -7.29 2.73
C GLY A 176 8.39 -7.99 3.78
N HIS A 177 8.79 -9.16 4.27
CA HIS A 177 8.08 -9.86 5.36
C HIS A 177 8.04 -9.03 6.64
N GLN A 178 9.14 -8.38 7.02
CA GLN A 178 9.18 -7.55 8.22
C GLN A 178 8.27 -6.33 8.09
N LEU A 179 8.20 -5.73 6.92
CA LEU A 179 7.30 -4.61 6.63
C LEU A 179 5.84 -5.05 6.81
N LEU A 180 5.45 -6.17 6.23
CA LEU A 180 4.10 -6.72 6.38
C LEU A 180 3.80 -7.11 7.82
N LYS A 181 4.76 -7.70 8.54
CA LYS A 181 4.63 -7.99 9.97
C LYS A 181 4.43 -6.73 10.81
N ASN A 182 5.15 -5.66 10.52
CA ASN A 182 4.94 -4.36 11.17
C ASN A 182 3.50 -3.88 10.97
N PHE A 183 2.98 -3.98 9.76
CA PHE A 183 1.58 -3.63 9.48
C PHE A 183 0.59 -4.50 10.29
N LEU A 184 0.85 -5.80 10.39
CA LEU A 184 -0.02 -6.70 11.15
C LEU A 184 -0.06 -6.37 12.65
N ASN A 185 0.96 -5.72 13.17
CA ASN A 185 1.04 -5.30 14.58
C ASN A 185 0.36 -3.95 14.86
N PHE A 186 -0.17 -3.27 13.85
CA PHE A 186 -0.92 -2.02 14.07
C PHE A 186 -2.17 -2.29 14.90
N GLY A 187 -2.36 -1.51 15.98
CA GLY A 187 -3.54 -1.60 16.83
C GLY A 187 -3.58 -2.84 17.74
N VAL A 188 -2.46 -3.52 17.90
CA VAL A 188 -2.29 -4.57 18.92
C VAL A 188 -1.50 -3.95 20.08
N ASP A 189 -2.22 -3.39 21.05
CA ASP A 189 -1.70 -3.01 22.37
C ASP A 189 -1.83 -4.17 23.36
#